data_83a0cda2e783aca032dd5e519683978f
#
_entry.id   83a0cda2e783aca032dd5e519683978f
#
_cell.length_a   1.000
_cell.length_b   1.000
_cell.length_c   1.000
_cell.angle_alpha   90.00
_cell.angle_beta   90.00
_cell.angle_gamma   90.00
#
_symmetry.space_group_name_H-M   'P 1'
#
loop_
_entity.id
_entity.type
_entity.pdbx_description
1 polymer ?
#
loop_
_entity_poly.entity_id
_entity_poly.type
_entity_poly.pdbx_seq_one_letter_code
_entity_poly.pdbx_strand_id
1 'polypeptide(L)'
;MSPSKAPHHWIPLSFLVFAAALSWLVFERAGFYWSLLWPAADCAAVGAAYFVQSGARVFGKRPDGGRDAPIALAMLPFLAVVWTVWRVQVLLSPEDCWNEIAPGLFLGRRPLPGEHPPKLSLLVDLTTEFPKPAYHPAGVEYSCLPSLDAFVPEADVVCDVGGQDI
;
A
#
# COMPACT_ATOMS: atom_id res chain seq x y z
N MET A 1 -9.79 16.29 21.53
CA MET A 1 -10.18 14.87 21.41
C MET A 1 -10.98 14.73 20.13
N SER A 2 -10.33 14.30 19.05
CA SER A 2 -11.01 14.00 17.78
C SER A 2 -11.67 12.62 17.92
N PRO A 3 -12.93 12.42 17.48
CA PRO A 3 -13.54 11.10 17.52
C PRO A 3 -12.74 10.17 16.61
N SER A 4 -12.19 9.11 17.18
CA SER A 4 -11.59 8.04 16.41
C SER A 4 -12.67 7.52 15.45
N LYS A 5 -12.47 7.71 14.14
CA LYS A 5 -13.34 7.10 13.14
C LYS A 5 -13.33 5.60 13.41
N ALA A 6 -14.51 5.04 13.67
CA ALA A 6 -14.70 3.60 13.82
C ALA A 6 -14.03 2.89 12.64
N PRO A 7 -13.22 1.87 12.88
CA PRO A 7 -12.57 1.13 11.81
C PRO A 7 -13.65 0.64 10.83
N HIS A 8 -13.43 0.88 9.54
CA HIS A 8 -14.34 0.44 8.50
C HIS A 8 -14.27 -1.09 8.38
N HIS A 9 -14.97 -1.80 9.27
CA HIS A 9 -14.96 -3.27 9.36
C HIS A 9 -15.40 -3.97 8.06
N TRP A 10 -16.04 -3.26 7.15
CA TRP A 10 -16.43 -3.81 5.85
C TRP A 10 -15.21 -4.14 4.96
N ILE A 11 -14.09 -3.39 5.07
CA ILE A 11 -12.89 -3.64 4.28
C ILE A 11 -12.29 -5.02 4.60
N PRO A 12 -11.89 -5.32 5.86
CA PRO A 12 -11.35 -6.63 6.19
C PRO A 12 -12.37 -7.75 5.95
N LEU A 13 -13.66 -7.50 6.19
CA LEU A 13 -14.71 -8.47 5.94
C LEU A 13 -14.81 -8.84 4.46
N SER A 14 -14.69 -7.86 3.54
CA SER A 14 -14.72 -8.13 2.10
C SER A 14 -13.58 -9.05 1.65
N PHE A 15 -12.37 -8.86 2.19
CA PHE A 15 -11.24 -9.76 1.92
C PHE A 15 -11.48 -11.17 2.42
N LEU A 16 -12.04 -11.34 3.62
CA LEU A 16 -12.35 -12.67 4.17
C LEU A 16 -13.47 -13.37 3.39
N VAL A 17 -14.50 -12.64 2.97
CA VAL A 17 -15.58 -13.17 2.13
C VAL A 17 -14.99 -13.63 0.78
N PHE A 18 -14.12 -12.83 0.18
CA PHE A 18 -13.48 -13.21 -1.09
C PHE A 18 -12.57 -14.44 -0.93
N ALA A 19 -11.79 -14.51 0.14
CA ALA A 19 -10.98 -15.69 0.47
C ALA A 19 -11.83 -16.95 0.63
N ALA A 20 -12.97 -16.85 1.34
CA ALA A 20 -13.90 -17.94 1.52
C ALA A 20 -14.53 -18.40 0.18
N ALA A 21 -14.91 -17.45 -0.68
CA ALA A 21 -15.47 -17.74 -1.99
C ALA A 21 -14.48 -18.46 -2.91
N LEU A 22 -13.22 -18.03 -2.94
CA LEU A 22 -12.16 -18.71 -3.68
C LEU A 22 -11.91 -20.13 -3.16
N SER A 23 -11.85 -20.30 -1.84
CA SER A 23 -11.67 -21.61 -1.21
C SER A 23 -12.85 -22.53 -1.53
N TRP A 24 -14.06 -22.04 -1.45
CA TRP A 24 -15.27 -22.80 -1.82
C TRP A 24 -15.19 -23.29 -3.27
N LEU A 25 -14.80 -22.42 -4.20
CA LEU A 25 -14.67 -22.76 -5.62
C LEU A 25 -13.66 -23.90 -5.84
N VAL A 26 -12.57 -23.92 -5.06
CA VAL A 26 -11.57 -25.00 -5.11
C VAL A 26 -12.19 -26.34 -4.69
N PHE A 27 -12.96 -26.37 -3.60
CA PHE A 27 -13.62 -27.60 -3.12
C PHE A 27 -14.66 -28.13 -4.10
N GLU A 28 -15.41 -27.24 -4.75
CA GLU A 28 -16.44 -27.61 -5.72
C GLU A 28 -15.87 -28.17 -7.04
N ARG A 29 -14.75 -27.62 -7.51
CA ARG A 29 -14.26 -27.86 -8.88
C ARG A 29 -13.05 -28.78 -8.94
N ALA A 30 -12.23 -28.84 -7.90
CA ALA A 30 -10.97 -29.60 -7.84
C ALA A 30 -10.00 -29.34 -9.02
N GLY A 31 -8.99 -30.17 -9.20
CA GLY A 31 -8.06 -30.05 -10.33
C GLY A 31 -7.25 -28.76 -10.31
N PHE A 32 -7.20 -28.04 -11.43
CA PHE A 32 -6.41 -26.80 -11.58
C PHE A 32 -6.82 -25.68 -10.61
N TYR A 33 -8.05 -25.72 -10.12
CA TYR A 33 -8.57 -24.74 -9.16
C TYR A 33 -7.80 -24.70 -7.83
N TRP A 34 -7.02 -25.72 -7.49
CA TRP A 34 -6.13 -25.68 -6.31
C TRP A 34 -5.18 -24.49 -6.31
N SER A 35 -4.81 -23.96 -7.48
CA SER A 35 -3.99 -22.74 -7.58
C SER A 35 -4.66 -21.50 -6.97
N LEU A 36 -5.99 -21.49 -6.85
CA LEU A 36 -6.74 -20.39 -6.23
C LEU A 36 -6.59 -20.35 -4.70
N LEU A 37 -6.09 -21.41 -4.06
CA LEU A 37 -5.78 -21.36 -2.63
C LEU A 37 -4.68 -20.35 -2.31
N TRP A 38 -3.77 -20.10 -3.22
CA TRP A 38 -2.73 -19.09 -3.01
C TRP A 38 -3.35 -17.67 -2.89
N PRO A 39 -4.06 -17.12 -3.88
CA PRO A 39 -4.71 -15.81 -3.71
C PRO A 39 -5.77 -15.82 -2.59
N ALA A 40 -6.40 -16.94 -2.27
CA ALA A 40 -7.31 -17.03 -1.12
C ALA A 40 -6.56 -16.82 0.20
N ALA A 41 -5.39 -17.44 0.36
CA ALA A 41 -4.53 -17.24 1.54
C ALA A 41 -4.03 -15.81 1.65
N ASP A 42 -3.64 -15.18 0.53
CA ASP A 42 -3.25 -13.76 0.49
C ASP A 42 -4.39 -12.85 0.98
N CYS A 43 -5.60 -13.04 0.44
CA CYS A 43 -6.77 -12.27 0.87
C CYS A 43 -7.08 -12.48 2.35
N ALA A 44 -6.96 -13.71 2.86
CA ALA A 44 -7.16 -13.99 4.28
C ALA A 44 -6.10 -13.27 5.15
N ALA A 45 -4.83 -13.30 4.73
CA ALA A 45 -3.75 -12.62 5.43
C ALA A 45 -3.94 -11.10 5.46
N VAL A 46 -4.34 -10.49 4.33
CA VAL A 46 -4.65 -9.05 4.25
C VAL A 46 -5.84 -8.72 5.15
N GLY A 47 -6.93 -9.47 5.06
CA GLY A 47 -8.09 -9.27 5.94
C GLY A 47 -7.74 -9.36 7.42
N ALA A 48 -6.93 -10.36 7.82
CA ALA A 48 -6.43 -10.48 9.17
C ALA A 48 -5.56 -9.30 9.59
N ALA A 49 -4.68 -8.81 8.70
CA ALA A 49 -3.82 -7.66 8.97
C ALA A 49 -4.61 -6.39 9.29
N TYR A 50 -5.73 -6.18 8.62
CA TYR A 50 -6.65 -5.08 8.95
C TYR A 50 -7.27 -5.22 10.34
N PHE A 51 -7.64 -6.44 10.78
CA PHE A 51 -8.21 -6.66 12.12
C PHE A 51 -7.18 -6.46 13.23
N VAL A 52 -5.96 -6.96 13.05
CA VAL A 52 -4.90 -6.83 14.06
C VAL A 52 -4.09 -5.53 13.93
N GLN A 53 -4.46 -4.66 12.98
CA GLN A 53 -3.79 -3.38 12.72
C GLN A 53 -2.27 -3.54 12.54
N SER A 54 -1.83 -4.67 11.95
CA SER A 54 -0.41 -5.00 11.80
C SER A 54 0.30 -4.15 10.73
N GLY A 55 -0.45 -3.29 10.04
CA GLY A 55 0.10 -2.32 9.09
C GLY A 55 0.85 -2.96 7.93
N ALA A 56 1.95 -2.35 7.57
CA ALA A 56 2.77 -2.70 6.41
C ALA A 56 3.49 -4.06 6.52
N ARG A 57 3.54 -4.66 7.69
CA ARG A 57 4.30 -5.91 7.93
C ARG A 57 3.76 -7.08 7.11
N VAL A 58 2.47 -7.09 6.81
CA VAL A 58 1.84 -8.15 5.99
C VAL A 58 2.44 -8.23 4.59
N PHE A 59 2.91 -7.11 4.05
CA PHE A 59 3.53 -7.04 2.73
C PHE A 59 5.07 -7.08 2.77
N GLY A 60 5.65 -7.23 3.96
CA GLY A 60 7.10 -7.26 4.17
C GLY A 60 7.80 -5.95 3.82
N LYS A 61 7.10 -4.81 3.86
CA LYS A 61 7.73 -3.52 3.62
C LYS A 61 8.55 -3.09 4.83
N ARG A 62 9.80 -2.70 4.57
CA ARG A 62 10.77 -2.27 5.58
C ARG A 62 10.80 -0.74 5.69
N PRO A 63 11.30 -0.19 6.81
CA PRO A 63 11.41 1.26 7.00
C PRO A 63 12.30 1.95 5.96
N ASP A 64 13.26 1.24 5.35
CA ASP A 64 14.10 1.74 4.25
C ASP A 64 13.36 1.80 2.89
N GLY A 65 12.07 1.41 2.87
CA GLY A 65 11.25 1.27 1.68
C GLY A 65 11.53 0.00 0.86
N GLY A 66 12.50 -0.80 1.30
CA GLY A 66 12.76 -2.12 0.74
C GLY A 66 11.64 -3.11 1.06
N ARG A 67 11.76 -4.33 0.53
CA ARG A 67 10.79 -5.39 0.74
C ARG A 67 11.48 -6.72 1.01
N ASP A 68 10.93 -7.49 1.91
CA ASP A 68 11.39 -8.84 2.18
C ASP A 68 10.95 -9.78 1.06
N ALA A 69 11.94 -10.33 0.33
CA ALA A 69 11.68 -11.14 -0.85
C ALA A 69 10.81 -12.38 -0.60
N PRO A 70 10.97 -13.13 0.50
CA PRO A 70 10.09 -14.27 0.81
C PRO A 70 8.63 -13.85 0.99
N ILE A 71 8.38 -12.75 1.70
CA ILE A 71 7.02 -12.24 1.92
C ILE A 71 6.43 -11.72 0.60
N ALA A 72 7.21 -10.98 -0.18
CA ALA A 72 6.79 -10.49 -1.48
C ALA A 72 6.42 -11.63 -2.45
N LEU A 73 7.16 -12.74 -2.42
CA LEU A 73 6.85 -13.92 -3.21
C LEU A 73 5.58 -14.61 -2.71
N ALA A 74 5.42 -14.76 -1.39
CA ALA A 74 4.23 -15.36 -0.80
C ALA A 74 2.95 -14.56 -1.16
N MET A 75 3.04 -13.23 -1.16
CA MET A 75 1.93 -12.30 -1.47
C MET A 75 1.84 -11.94 -2.97
N LEU A 76 2.54 -12.66 -3.85
CA LEU A 76 2.65 -12.30 -5.26
C LEU A 76 1.29 -12.21 -5.99
N PRO A 77 0.33 -13.15 -5.82
CA PRO A 77 -0.97 -13.06 -6.48
C PRO A 77 -1.70 -11.76 -6.14
N PHE A 78 -1.74 -11.41 -4.86
CA PHE A 78 -2.38 -10.18 -4.39
C PHE A 78 -1.66 -8.93 -4.93
N LEU A 79 -0.35 -8.87 -4.79
CA LEU A 79 0.46 -7.75 -5.26
C LEU A 79 0.37 -7.55 -6.77
N ALA A 80 0.35 -8.63 -7.55
CA ALA A 80 0.20 -8.56 -9.01
C ALA A 80 -1.14 -7.92 -9.40
N VAL A 81 -2.23 -8.25 -8.71
CA VAL A 81 -3.54 -7.62 -8.92
C VAL A 81 -3.47 -6.12 -8.57
N VAL A 82 -2.94 -5.77 -7.39
CA VAL A 82 -2.83 -4.36 -6.95
C VAL A 82 -1.99 -3.54 -7.93
N TRP A 83 -0.84 -4.05 -8.34
CA TRP A 83 0.04 -3.35 -9.29
C TRP A 83 -0.59 -3.21 -10.67
N THR A 84 -1.34 -4.23 -11.12
CA THR A 84 -2.06 -4.18 -12.39
C THR A 84 -3.18 -3.14 -12.34
N VAL A 85 -4.00 -3.16 -11.29
CA VAL A 85 -5.07 -2.18 -11.10
C VAL A 85 -4.50 -0.76 -11.03
N TRP A 86 -3.47 -0.54 -10.22
CA TRP A 86 -2.79 0.75 -10.15
C TRP A 86 -2.28 1.20 -11.53
N ARG A 87 -1.63 0.30 -12.28
CA ARG A 87 -1.08 0.63 -13.59
C ARG A 87 -2.19 1.00 -14.59
N VAL A 88 -3.29 0.26 -14.57
CA VAL A 88 -4.46 0.55 -15.40
C VAL A 88 -5.07 1.90 -15.03
N GLN A 89 -5.24 2.17 -13.74
CA GLN A 89 -5.74 3.46 -13.26
C GLN A 89 -4.85 4.62 -13.74
N VAL A 90 -3.54 4.51 -13.59
CA VAL A 90 -2.59 5.54 -14.08
C VAL A 90 -2.70 5.77 -15.59
N LEU A 91 -2.92 4.70 -16.37
CA LEU A 91 -3.05 4.80 -17.83
C LEU A 91 -4.40 5.40 -18.28
N LEU A 92 -5.46 5.18 -17.50
CA LEU A 92 -6.80 5.63 -17.84
C LEU A 92 -7.18 6.96 -17.19
N SER A 93 -6.48 7.36 -16.12
CA SER A 93 -6.76 8.62 -15.43
C SER A 93 -6.15 9.80 -16.17
N PRO A 94 -6.94 10.81 -16.50
CA PRO A 94 -6.43 12.09 -17.03
C PRO A 94 -5.85 13.00 -15.93
N GLU A 95 -5.89 12.57 -14.67
CA GLU A 95 -5.49 13.39 -13.53
C GLU A 95 -3.95 13.50 -13.42
N ASP A 96 -3.50 14.68 -12.98
CA ASP A 96 -2.11 14.92 -12.68
C ASP A 96 -1.60 14.00 -11.57
N CYS A 97 -0.30 13.69 -11.61
CA CYS A 97 0.32 12.82 -10.62
C CYS A 97 0.23 13.37 -9.20
N TRP A 98 0.26 14.69 -9.07
CA TRP A 98 0.28 15.39 -7.79
C TRP A 98 -0.45 16.73 -7.87
N ASN A 99 -0.95 17.20 -6.72
CA ASN A 99 -1.56 18.51 -6.54
C ASN A 99 -0.88 19.21 -5.38
N GLU A 100 -0.62 20.49 -5.50
CA GLU A 100 -0.14 21.33 -4.40
C GLU A 100 -1.32 21.67 -3.48
N ILE A 101 -1.28 21.19 -2.23
CA ILE A 101 -2.34 21.39 -1.24
C ILE A 101 -2.03 22.52 -0.26
N ALA A 102 -0.75 22.90 -0.15
CA ALA A 102 -0.26 24.07 0.57
C ALA A 102 1.09 24.47 -0.04
N PRO A 103 1.58 25.71 0.16
CA PRO A 103 2.85 26.16 -0.40
C PRO A 103 3.98 25.17 -0.09
N GLY A 104 4.53 24.53 -1.14
CA GLY A 104 5.59 23.54 -1.04
C GLY A 104 5.16 22.14 -0.56
N LEU A 105 3.86 21.91 -0.29
CA LEU A 105 3.33 20.61 0.12
C LEU A 105 2.50 20.00 -1.02
N PHE A 106 2.97 18.87 -1.52
CA PHE A 106 2.35 18.16 -2.63
C PHE A 106 1.75 16.84 -2.16
N LEU A 107 0.56 16.53 -2.62
CA LEU A 107 -0.12 15.25 -2.40
C LEU A 107 -0.47 14.64 -3.75
N GLY A 108 -0.24 13.35 -3.89
CA GLY A 108 -0.55 12.68 -5.15
C GLY A 108 -0.39 11.17 -5.10
N ARG A 109 -0.59 10.57 -6.26
CA ARG A 109 -0.33 9.15 -6.46
C ARG A 109 1.17 8.87 -6.54
N ARG A 110 1.54 7.61 -6.45
CA ARG A 110 2.91 7.18 -6.72
C ARG A 110 3.39 7.69 -8.09
N PRO A 111 4.49 8.44 -8.16
CA PRO A 111 4.98 9.02 -9.41
C PRO A 111 5.62 7.95 -10.30
N LEU A 112 5.45 8.11 -11.59
CA LEU A 112 6.29 7.46 -12.61
C LEU A 112 7.60 8.25 -12.78
N PRO A 113 8.61 7.68 -13.46
CA PRO A 113 9.85 8.41 -13.76
C PRO A 113 9.55 9.75 -14.46
N GLY A 114 10.03 10.85 -13.89
CA GLY A 114 9.85 12.19 -14.44
C GLY A 114 8.61 12.95 -13.99
N GLU A 115 7.72 12.35 -13.20
CA GLU A 115 6.49 12.97 -12.70
C GLU A 115 6.63 13.64 -11.32
N HIS A 116 7.83 13.93 -10.87
CA HIS A 116 8.04 14.57 -9.57
C HIS A 116 7.75 16.06 -9.61
N PRO A 117 7.21 16.65 -8.51
CA PRO A 117 7.10 18.10 -8.37
C PRO A 117 8.47 18.78 -8.49
N PRO A 118 8.50 20.04 -8.97
CA PRO A 118 9.73 20.80 -8.98
C PRO A 118 10.18 21.14 -7.54
N LYS A 119 11.49 21.16 -7.30
CA LYS A 119 12.09 21.54 -6.01
C LYS A 119 11.69 20.66 -4.83
N LEU A 120 11.44 19.37 -5.08
CA LEU A 120 11.16 18.40 -4.04
C LEU A 120 12.40 18.21 -3.16
N SER A 121 12.25 18.35 -1.84
CA SER A 121 13.30 18.09 -0.84
C SER A 121 13.09 16.77 -0.10
N LEU A 122 11.84 16.43 0.18
CA LEU A 122 11.47 15.21 0.90
C LEU A 122 10.34 14.48 0.18
N LEU A 123 10.48 13.17 0.03
CA LEU A 123 9.45 12.26 -0.48
C LEU A 123 9.00 11.31 0.63
N VAL A 124 7.76 11.47 1.08
CA VAL A 124 7.15 10.57 2.07
C VAL A 124 6.31 9.51 1.34
N ASP A 125 6.69 8.25 1.49
CA ASP A 125 5.99 7.11 0.89
C ASP A 125 5.08 6.45 1.92
N LEU A 126 3.77 6.58 1.72
CA LEU A 126 2.73 5.99 2.57
C LEU A 126 2.26 4.63 2.08
N THR A 127 2.72 4.17 0.91
CA THR A 127 2.24 2.92 0.32
C THR A 127 2.81 1.70 1.04
N THR A 128 2.02 0.64 1.17
CA THR A 128 2.44 -0.65 1.73
C THR A 128 2.75 -1.67 0.64
N GLU A 129 2.01 -1.62 -0.47
CA GLU A 129 2.01 -2.60 -1.54
C GLU A 129 3.11 -2.35 -2.59
N PHE A 130 3.81 -1.23 -2.50
CA PHE A 130 4.85 -0.87 -3.46
C PHE A 130 6.23 -0.79 -2.80
N PRO A 131 7.29 -1.28 -3.46
CA PRO A 131 8.66 -1.06 -2.99
C PRO A 131 9.03 0.42 -3.17
N LYS A 132 10.13 0.85 -2.55
CA LYS A 132 10.72 2.18 -2.80
C LYS A 132 10.79 2.46 -4.31
N PRO A 133 10.41 3.66 -4.79
CA PRO A 133 10.57 4.01 -6.20
C PRO A 133 12.01 3.84 -6.65
N ALA A 134 12.21 3.13 -7.77
CA ALA A 134 13.54 2.96 -8.36
C ALA A 134 14.13 4.30 -8.83
N TYR A 135 13.25 5.22 -9.20
CA TYR A 135 13.59 6.59 -9.57
C TYR A 135 13.07 7.54 -8.50
N HIS A 136 13.96 8.11 -7.72
CA HIS A 136 13.69 9.33 -6.96
C HIS A 136 14.79 10.34 -7.31
N PRO A 137 14.48 11.64 -7.37
CA PRO A 137 15.44 12.64 -7.79
C PRO A 137 16.67 12.64 -6.87
N ALA A 138 17.86 12.86 -7.43
CA ALA A 138 19.08 12.96 -6.66
C ALA A 138 18.99 14.13 -5.66
N GLY A 139 19.41 13.89 -4.41
CA GLY A 139 19.35 14.90 -3.34
C GLY A 139 17.99 15.06 -2.66
N VAL A 140 16.98 14.27 -3.05
CA VAL A 140 15.70 14.22 -2.35
C VAL A 140 15.78 13.20 -1.23
N GLU A 141 15.44 13.60 -0.02
CA GLU A 141 15.31 12.70 1.11
C GLU A 141 14.10 11.76 0.93
N TYR A 142 14.24 10.50 1.33
CA TYR A 142 13.16 9.52 1.24
C TYR A 142 12.80 9.00 2.63
N SER A 143 11.55 9.20 3.02
CA SER A 143 10.99 8.63 4.24
C SER A 143 9.85 7.66 3.93
N CYS A 144 9.83 6.52 4.62
CA CYS A 144 8.82 5.49 4.44
C CYS A 144 7.98 5.36 5.70
N LEU A 145 6.70 5.77 5.60
CA LEU A 145 5.69 5.64 6.64
C LEU A 145 4.53 4.77 6.14
N PRO A 146 4.77 3.46 5.96
CA PRO A 146 3.80 2.60 5.31
C PRO A 146 2.53 2.48 6.15
N SER A 147 1.39 2.87 5.59
CA SER A 147 0.07 2.81 6.22
C SER A 147 -0.88 2.02 5.35
N LEU A 148 -1.69 1.15 5.95
CA LEU A 148 -2.81 0.53 5.25
C LEU A 148 -3.87 1.58 4.93
N ASP A 149 -4.56 1.43 3.81
CA ASP A 149 -5.69 2.27 3.46
C ASP A 149 -6.72 2.32 4.60
N ALA A 150 -7.28 3.50 4.82
CA ALA A 150 -8.19 3.81 5.92
C ALA A 150 -7.58 3.90 7.33
N PHE A 151 -6.25 3.75 7.48
CA PHE A 151 -5.55 4.07 8.73
C PHE A 151 -4.81 5.40 8.58
N VAL A 152 -4.95 6.24 9.60
CA VAL A 152 -4.17 7.48 9.71
C VAL A 152 -2.95 7.15 10.57
N PRO A 153 -1.72 7.38 10.11
CA PRO A 153 -0.52 7.26 10.97
C PRO A 153 -0.67 8.14 12.19
N GLU A 154 -0.13 7.70 13.33
CA GLU A 154 -0.13 8.54 14.54
C GLU A 154 0.60 9.86 14.26
N ALA A 155 0.02 10.96 14.76
CA ALA A 155 0.53 12.30 14.47
C ALA A 155 1.99 12.49 14.92
N ASP A 156 2.38 11.84 16.00
CA ASP A 156 3.72 11.86 16.57
C ASP A 156 4.77 11.30 15.59
N VAL A 157 4.42 10.23 14.86
CA VAL A 157 5.31 9.61 13.85
C VAL A 157 5.46 10.50 12.62
N VAL A 158 4.39 11.21 12.25
CA VAL A 158 4.43 12.17 11.12
C VAL A 158 5.24 13.41 11.49
N CYS A 159 5.14 13.87 12.73
CA CYS A 159 5.90 15.03 13.22
C CYS A 159 7.40 14.75 13.32
N ASP A 160 7.80 13.51 13.70
CA ASP A 160 9.22 13.13 13.83
C ASP A 160 9.95 13.13 12.48
N VAL A 161 9.23 12.83 11.39
CA VAL A 161 9.77 12.84 10.02
C VAL A 161 9.91 14.27 9.48
N GLY A 162 9.03 15.20 9.88
CA GLY A 162 9.10 16.62 9.49
C GLY A 162 9.99 17.48 10.38
N GLY A 163 10.48 16.95 11.51
CA GLY A 163 11.22 17.69 12.53
C GLY A 163 12.72 17.48 12.57
N GLN A 164 13.27 16.65 11.72
CA GLN A 164 14.72 16.48 11.59
C GLN A 164 15.23 17.50 10.56
N ASP A 165 15.55 18.68 11.00
CA ASP A 165 16.19 19.80 10.26
C ASP A 165 15.22 20.91 9.76
N ILE A 166 14.72 21.70 10.70
CA ILE A 166 14.46 23.13 10.44
C ILE A 166 15.38 23.96 11.34
#